data_e272ebd0463d060c25a836dbd5e2318b
#
_entry.id   e272ebd0463d060c25a836dbd5e2318b
#
_cell.length_a   1.000
_cell.length_b   1.000
_cell.length_c   1.000
_cell.angle_alpha   90.00
_cell.angle_beta   90.00
_cell.angle_gamma   90.00
#
_symmetry.space_group_name_H-M   'P 1'
#
loop_
_entity.id
_entity.type
_entity.pdbx_description
1 polymer ?
#
loop_
_entity_poly.entity_id
_entity_poly.type
_entity_poly.pdbx_seq_one_letter_code
_entity_poly.pdbx_strand_id
1 'polypeptide(L)'
;NLKWDLEAIQWLQDNVVGSPVVLEAHNDQYHWSGRISAYTGLPTVLGWPWHQIQQRMDYDYTVRDRAARVKEIYETADLQRAQSLLNEYNVEYVVVGELERIYYSPEGVGKFEELSAAGSVERVYRNEGVSIYRNLR
;
A
#
# COMPACT_ATOMS: atom_id res chain seq x y z
N ASN A 1 8.89 7.48 -11.83
CA ASN A 1 9.92 6.80 -12.60
C ASN A 1 9.91 5.30 -12.30
N LEU A 2 9.76 4.51 -13.32
CA LEU A 2 9.66 3.06 -13.21
C LEU A 2 10.87 2.44 -12.50
N LYS A 3 12.04 3.03 -12.67
CA LYS A 3 13.27 2.54 -12.06
C LYS A 3 13.16 2.44 -10.54
N TRP A 4 12.58 3.46 -9.91
CA TRP A 4 12.47 3.50 -8.45
C TRP A 4 11.49 2.45 -7.95
N ASP A 5 10.40 2.23 -8.68
CA ASP A 5 9.44 1.19 -8.34
C ASP A 5 10.05 -0.19 -8.47
N LEU A 6 10.82 -0.43 -9.54
CA LEU A 6 11.47 -1.73 -9.75
C LEU A 6 12.50 -2.03 -8.66
N GLU A 7 13.24 -1.02 -8.21
CA GLU A 7 14.19 -1.19 -7.11
C GLU A 7 13.47 -1.53 -5.80
N ALA A 8 12.34 -0.88 -5.54
CA ALA A 8 11.55 -1.16 -4.34
C ALA A 8 10.98 -2.57 -4.39
N ILE A 9 10.48 -2.99 -5.55
CA ILE A 9 9.98 -4.35 -5.76
C ILE A 9 11.09 -5.37 -5.49
N GLN A 10 12.29 -5.10 -6.01
CA GLN A 10 13.41 -6.00 -5.77
C GLN A 10 13.76 -6.10 -4.29
N TRP A 11 13.71 -4.97 -3.58
CA TRP A 11 13.96 -4.99 -2.13
C TRP A 11 12.95 -5.87 -1.41
N LEU A 12 11.67 -5.76 -1.77
CA LEU A 12 10.63 -6.59 -1.17
C LEU A 12 10.89 -8.07 -1.44
N GLN A 13 11.25 -8.42 -2.66
CA GLN A 13 11.55 -9.81 -3.02
C GLN A 13 12.72 -10.37 -2.23
N ASP A 14 13.73 -9.53 -1.96
CA ASP A 14 14.94 -9.97 -1.29
C ASP A 14 14.80 -10.02 0.24
N ASN A 15 13.90 -9.23 0.80
CA ASN A 15 13.90 -8.99 2.25
C ASN A 15 12.63 -9.47 2.97
N VAL A 16 11.55 -9.71 2.25
CA VAL A 16 10.27 -10.10 2.86
C VAL A 16 10.12 -11.60 2.83
N VAL A 17 9.79 -12.18 3.98
CA VAL A 17 9.58 -13.61 4.14
C VAL A 17 8.09 -13.87 4.31
N GLY A 18 7.57 -14.91 3.64
CA GLY A 18 6.17 -15.25 3.71
C GLY A 18 5.32 -14.40 2.79
N SER A 19 4.07 -14.15 3.20
CA SER A 19 3.11 -13.43 2.37
C SER A 19 2.40 -12.34 3.18
N PRO A 20 3.14 -11.36 3.71
CA PRO A 20 2.52 -10.24 4.43
C PRO A 20 1.71 -9.37 3.49
N VAL A 21 0.68 -8.71 4.03
CA VAL A 21 -0.15 -7.80 3.25
C VAL A 21 0.60 -6.49 3.03
N VAL A 22 0.60 -6.03 1.79
CA VAL A 22 1.25 -4.78 1.39
C VAL A 22 0.17 -3.77 0.98
N LEU A 23 0.30 -2.53 1.44
CA LEU A 23 -0.57 -1.45 1.01
C LEU A 23 0.11 -0.68 -0.11
N GLU A 24 -0.60 -0.50 -1.22
CA GLU A 24 -0.16 0.30 -2.35
C GLU A 24 -1.36 0.99 -2.99
N ALA A 25 -1.11 1.97 -3.84
CA ALA A 25 -2.17 2.71 -4.50
C ALA A 25 -3.03 1.81 -5.38
N HIS A 26 -4.32 2.13 -5.43
CA HIS A 26 -5.25 1.49 -6.34
C HIS A 26 -5.94 2.54 -7.18
N ASN A 27 -5.92 2.35 -8.51
CA ASN A 27 -6.68 3.17 -9.44
C ASN A 27 -6.97 2.35 -10.69
N ASP A 28 -8.25 2.18 -11.01
CA ASP A 28 -8.69 1.36 -12.14
C ASP A 28 -8.24 1.89 -13.49
N GLN A 29 -7.91 3.16 -13.58
CA GLN A 29 -7.55 3.81 -14.83
C GLN A 29 -6.10 3.60 -15.23
N TYR A 30 -5.26 3.03 -14.35
CA TYR A 30 -3.84 2.89 -14.62
C TYR A 30 -3.41 1.44 -14.46
N HIS A 31 -2.76 0.92 -15.48
CA HIS A 31 -2.27 -0.46 -15.49
C HIS A 31 -1.16 -0.70 -14.47
N TRP A 32 -0.44 0.36 -14.08
CA TRP A 32 0.69 0.21 -13.17
C TRP A 32 0.28 0.17 -11.70
N SER A 33 -0.96 0.54 -11.38
CA SER A 33 -1.46 0.33 -10.02
C SER A 33 -1.53 -1.18 -9.75
N GLY A 34 -1.24 -1.59 -8.53
CA GLY A 34 -1.14 -3.01 -8.23
C GLY A 34 0.19 -3.64 -8.63
N ARG A 35 1.18 -2.82 -8.97
CA ARG A 35 2.49 -3.30 -9.44
C ARG A 35 3.22 -4.14 -8.41
N ILE A 36 3.09 -3.80 -7.13
CA ILE A 36 3.76 -4.56 -6.08
C ILE A 36 3.22 -5.98 -6.04
N SER A 37 1.89 -6.13 -6.02
CA SER A 37 1.25 -7.43 -6.03
C SER A 37 1.61 -8.21 -7.29
N ALA A 38 1.58 -7.54 -8.45
CA ALA A 38 1.83 -8.20 -9.73
C ALA A 38 3.25 -8.78 -9.83
N TYR A 39 4.25 -8.04 -9.31
CA TYR A 39 5.65 -8.45 -9.46
C TYR A 39 6.18 -9.25 -8.30
N THR A 40 5.60 -9.11 -7.10
CA THR A 40 6.09 -9.85 -5.92
C THR A 40 5.24 -11.05 -5.57
N GLY A 41 3.98 -11.07 -6.03
CA GLY A 41 3.02 -12.09 -5.59
C GLY A 41 2.49 -11.86 -4.20
N LEU A 42 2.84 -10.75 -3.54
CA LEU A 42 2.36 -10.47 -2.19
C LEU A 42 0.91 -10.02 -2.21
N PRO A 43 0.12 -10.39 -1.20
CA PRO A 43 -1.26 -9.92 -1.11
C PRO A 43 -1.32 -8.44 -0.77
N THR A 44 -2.34 -7.77 -1.28
CA THR A 44 -2.63 -6.37 -0.95
C THR A 44 -3.98 -6.30 -0.25
N VAL A 45 -4.33 -5.10 0.23
CA VAL A 45 -5.63 -4.91 0.87
C VAL A 45 -6.77 -5.27 -0.08
N LEU A 46 -6.59 -5.04 -1.38
CA LEU A 46 -7.57 -5.44 -2.39
C LEU A 46 -7.53 -6.94 -2.71
N GLY A 47 -6.45 -7.61 -2.38
CA GLY A 47 -6.24 -9.00 -2.75
C GLY A 47 -5.51 -9.11 -4.09
N TRP A 48 -5.49 -10.30 -4.67
CA TRP A 48 -4.88 -10.50 -5.97
C TRP A 48 -5.89 -10.15 -7.07
N PRO A 49 -5.56 -9.21 -7.98
CA PRO A 49 -6.55 -8.72 -8.96
C PRO A 49 -7.17 -9.81 -9.82
N TRP A 50 -6.37 -10.78 -10.28
CA TRP A 50 -6.90 -11.80 -11.18
C TRP A 50 -7.78 -12.82 -10.46
N HIS A 51 -7.61 -13.04 -9.16
CA HIS A 51 -8.57 -13.80 -8.35
C HIS A 51 -9.92 -13.10 -8.34
N GLN A 52 -9.84 -11.80 -8.31
CA GLN A 52 -11.02 -10.97 -8.17
C GLN A 52 -11.86 -11.00 -9.44
N ILE A 53 -11.27 -11.15 -10.61
CA ILE A 53 -11.99 -11.20 -11.87
C ILE A 53 -13.01 -12.34 -11.90
N GLN A 54 -12.77 -13.40 -11.18
CA GLN A 54 -13.64 -14.57 -11.15
C GLN A 54 -14.83 -14.41 -10.20
N GLN A 55 -14.79 -13.41 -9.34
CA GLN A 55 -15.90 -13.12 -8.45
C GLN A 55 -17.02 -12.43 -9.23
N ARG A 56 -18.15 -12.16 -8.58
CA ARG A 56 -19.31 -11.59 -9.25
C ARG A 56 -19.71 -10.29 -8.59
N MET A 57 -21.01 -10.06 -8.47
CA MET A 57 -21.50 -8.79 -7.95
C MET A 57 -21.09 -8.55 -6.51
N ASP A 58 -21.08 -9.59 -5.67
CA ASP A 58 -20.64 -9.48 -4.29
C ASP A 58 -19.17 -9.07 -4.24
N TYR A 59 -18.41 -9.58 -5.17
CA TYR A 59 -17.01 -9.28 -5.30
C TYR A 59 -16.79 -7.80 -5.64
N ASP A 60 -17.51 -7.26 -6.63
CA ASP A 60 -17.41 -5.85 -6.99
C ASP A 60 -17.66 -4.93 -5.81
N TYR A 61 -18.66 -5.27 -5.00
CA TYR A 61 -18.98 -4.51 -3.81
C TYR A 61 -17.80 -4.52 -2.82
N THR A 62 -17.23 -5.69 -2.59
CA THR A 62 -16.07 -5.84 -1.70
C THR A 62 -14.87 -5.07 -2.20
N VAL A 63 -14.60 -5.10 -3.51
CA VAL A 63 -13.49 -4.35 -4.10
C VAL A 63 -13.66 -2.87 -3.90
N ARG A 64 -14.86 -2.34 -4.12
CA ARG A 64 -15.13 -0.92 -3.93
C ARG A 64 -14.93 -0.50 -2.47
N ASP A 65 -15.40 -1.33 -1.55
CA ASP A 65 -15.24 -1.04 -0.13
C ASP A 65 -13.76 -1.02 0.26
N ARG A 66 -12.99 -1.99 -0.20
CA ARG A 66 -11.56 -2.03 0.11
C ARG A 66 -10.79 -0.90 -0.57
N ALA A 67 -11.17 -0.54 -1.79
CA ALA A 67 -10.56 0.61 -2.48
C ALA A 67 -10.82 1.90 -1.70
N ALA A 68 -12.01 2.06 -1.14
CA ALA A 68 -12.33 3.21 -0.31
C ALA A 68 -11.49 3.21 0.97
N ARG A 69 -11.25 2.04 1.56
CA ARG A 69 -10.38 1.96 2.75
C ARG A 69 -8.92 2.27 2.41
N VAL A 70 -8.42 1.79 1.26
CA VAL A 70 -7.06 2.12 0.81
C VAL A 70 -6.92 3.64 0.68
N LYS A 71 -7.89 4.27 0.03
CA LYS A 71 -7.89 5.73 -0.10
C LYS A 71 -7.90 6.41 1.26
N GLU A 72 -8.74 5.95 2.16
CA GLU A 72 -8.82 6.54 3.51
C GLU A 72 -7.50 6.40 4.25
N ILE A 73 -6.84 5.26 4.18
CA ILE A 73 -5.56 5.06 4.86
C ILE A 73 -4.53 6.07 4.36
N TYR A 74 -4.46 6.27 3.04
CA TYR A 74 -3.48 7.20 2.48
C TYR A 74 -3.84 8.66 2.72
N GLU A 75 -5.12 9.02 2.69
CA GLU A 75 -5.53 10.42 2.70
C GLU A 75 -5.85 11.00 4.07
N THR A 76 -6.19 10.17 5.06
CA THR A 76 -6.52 10.73 6.37
C THR A 76 -5.31 11.39 7.01
N ALA A 77 -5.53 12.55 7.64
CA ALA A 77 -4.53 13.19 8.47
C ALA A 77 -4.56 12.68 9.91
N ASP A 78 -5.57 11.89 10.26
CA ASP A 78 -5.73 11.34 11.60
C ASP A 78 -4.82 10.11 11.74
N LEU A 79 -3.76 10.25 12.54
CA LEU A 79 -2.77 9.20 12.71
C LEU A 79 -3.37 7.96 13.39
N GLN A 80 -4.28 8.16 14.34
CA GLN A 80 -4.91 7.03 15.02
C GLN A 80 -5.83 6.26 14.08
N ARG A 81 -6.57 6.97 13.24
CA ARG A 81 -7.46 6.34 12.27
C ARG A 81 -6.64 5.52 11.26
N ALA A 82 -5.54 6.09 10.78
CA ALA A 82 -4.67 5.39 9.85
C ALA A 82 -4.11 4.11 10.47
N GLN A 83 -3.61 4.20 11.71
CA GLN A 83 -3.06 3.05 12.41
C GLN A 83 -4.13 1.97 12.62
N SER A 84 -5.33 2.38 13.00
CA SER A 84 -6.44 1.46 13.22
C SER A 84 -6.79 0.69 11.95
N LEU A 85 -6.82 1.38 10.81
CA LEU A 85 -7.10 0.74 9.52
C LEU A 85 -5.98 -0.18 9.08
N LEU A 86 -4.72 0.21 9.29
CA LEU A 86 -3.59 -0.67 8.98
C LEU A 86 -3.72 -1.98 9.76
N ASN A 87 -4.10 -1.90 11.03
CA ASN A 87 -4.24 -3.09 11.86
C ASN A 87 -5.47 -3.92 11.45
N GLU A 88 -6.57 -3.25 11.12
CA GLU A 88 -7.80 -3.92 10.72
C GLU A 88 -7.58 -4.79 9.47
N TYR A 89 -6.85 -4.28 8.50
CA TYR A 89 -6.57 -5.02 7.26
C TYR A 89 -5.26 -5.80 7.31
N ASN A 90 -4.67 -5.87 8.49
CA ASN A 90 -3.46 -6.66 8.74
C ASN A 90 -2.30 -6.25 7.82
N VAL A 91 -2.19 -4.97 7.54
CA VAL A 91 -1.13 -4.44 6.68
C VAL A 91 0.20 -4.50 7.40
N GLU A 92 1.19 -5.10 6.77
CA GLU A 92 2.54 -5.15 7.33
C GLU A 92 3.47 -4.13 6.69
N TYR A 93 3.33 -3.88 5.38
CA TYR A 93 4.16 -2.92 4.67
C TYR A 93 3.31 -1.91 3.93
N VAL A 94 3.74 -0.64 3.97
CA VAL A 94 3.09 0.45 3.24
C VAL A 94 4.07 0.99 2.23
N VAL A 95 3.67 1.03 0.96
CA VAL A 95 4.49 1.58 -0.12
C VAL A 95 4.04 3.00 -0.42
N VAL A 96 4.99 3.94 -0.42
CA VAL A 96 4.75 5.32 -0.80
C VAL A 96 5.69 5.67 -1.94
N GLY A 97 5.18 5.59 -3.16
CA GLY A 97 5.91 5.91 -4.37
C GLY A 97 5.23 7.02 -5.14
N GLU A 98 5.58 7.12 -6.43
CA GLU A 98 5.03 8.17 -7.28
C GLU A 98 3.52 8.05 -7.44
N LEU A 99 3.00 6.83 -7.63
CA LEU A 99 1.57 6.63 -7.81
C LEU A 99 0.79 7.05 -6.57
N GLU A 100 1.28 6.69 -5.38
CA GLU A 100 0.64 7.07 -4.14
C GLU A 100 0.60 8.60 -4.00
N ARG A 101 1.66 9.28 -4.39
CA ARG A 101 1.71 10.75 -4.33
C ARG A 101 0.83 11.42 -5.38
N ILE A 102 0.59 10.75 -6.50
CA ILE A 102 -0.29 11.28 -7.55
C ILE A 102 -1.76 11.14 -7.16
N TYR A 103 -2.14 9.98 -6.63
CA TYR A 103 -3.55 9.68 -6.38
C TYR A 103 -4.08 10.22 -5.06
N TYR A 104 -3.22 10.44 -4.07
CA TYR A 104 -3.67 10.80 -2.72
C TYR A 104 -3.06 12.13 -2.29
N SER A 105 -3.68 12.74 -1.26
CA SER A 105 -3.27 14.08 -0.84
C SER A 105 -1.85 14.10 -0.26
N PRO A 106 -1.09 15.17 -0.49
CA PRO A 106 0.28 15.28 0.06
C PRO A 106 0.32 15.18 1.58
N GLU A 107 -0.67 15.78 2.27
CA GLU A 107 -0.73 15.72 3.73
C GLU A 107 -0.95 14.29 4.21
N GLY A 108 -1.87 13.58 3.55
CA GLY A 108 -2.15 12.21 3.90
C GLY A 108 -0.97 11.28 3.67
N VAL A 109 -0.33 11.40 2.52
CA VAL A 109 0.83 10.57 2.18
C VAL A 109 2.01 10.91 3.07
N GLY A 110 2.22 12.18 3.38
CA GLY A 110 3.33 12.64 4.21
C GLY A 110 3.24 12.22 5.67
N LYS A 111 2.04 11.83 6.15
CA LYS A 111 1.88 11.44 7.55
C LYS A 111 2.70 10.20 7.93
N PHE A 112 3.11 9.40 6.95
CA PHE A 112 3.88 8.19 7.26
C PHE A 112 5.25 8.54 7.86
N GLU A 113 5.82 9.70 7.52
CA GLU A 113 7.02 10.18 8.20
C GLU A 113 6.71 10.53 9.66
N GLU A 114 5.55 11.11 9.94
CA GLU A 114 5.13 11.40 11.30
C GLU A 114 4.87 10.13 12.10
N LEU A 115 4.23 9.14 11.48
CA LEU A 115 4.02 7.83 12.11
C LEU A 115 5.36 7.14 12.40
N SER A 116 6.33 7.30 11.51
CA SER A 116 7.67 6.76 11.72
C SER A 116 8.35 7.43 12.90
N ALA A 117 8.26 8.76 12.97
CA ALA A 117 8.83 9.51 14.09
C ALA A 117 8.19 9.13 15.42
N ALA A 118 6.89 8.80 15.40
CA ALA A 118 6.16 8.40 16.60
C ALA A 118 6.39 6.92 16.98
N GLY A 119 7.08 6.15 16.15
CA GLY A 119 7.35 4.75 16.43
C GLY A 119 6.22 3.79 16.06
N SER A 120 5.19 4.26 15.36
CA SER A 120 4.07 3.40 14.94
C SER A 120 4.41 2.57 13.71
N VAL A 121 5.26 3.12 12.84
CA VAL A 121 5.81 2.39 11.69
C VAL A 121 7.30 2.65 11.62
N GLU A 122 8.00 1.84 10.85
CA GLU A 122 9.44 2.01 10.65
C GLU A 122 9.71 2.09 9.15
N ARG A 123 10.42 3.12 8.71
CA ARG A 123 10.84 3.18 7.31
C ARG A 123 11.98 2.19 7.11
N VAL A 124 11.69 1.12 6.38
CA VAL A 124 12.64 0.01 6.18
C VAL A 124 13.37 0.08 4.85
N TYR A 125 12.87 0.91 3.93
CA TYR A 125 13.50 1.09 2.61
C TYR A 125 13.20 2.47 2.07
N ARG A 126 14.17 3.03 1.35
CA ARG A 126 13.99 4.30 0.66
C ARG A 126 14.92 4.38 -0.54
N ASN A 127 14.38 4.88 -1.66
CA ASN A 127 15.21 5.36 -2.76
C ASN A 127 14.70 6.75 -3.16
N GLU A 128 15.14 7.29 -4.29
CA GLU A 128 14.75 8.64 -4.67
C GLU A 128 13.26 8.79 -4.96
N GLY A 129 12.58 7.70 -5.30
CA GLY A 129 11.16 7.75 -5.68
C GLY A 129 10.22 7.01 -4.78
N VAL A 130 10.69 6.10 -3.93
CA VAL A 130 9.82 5.21 -3.16
C VAL A 130 10.33 5.08 -1.73
N SER A 131 9.41 5.09 -0.78
CA SER A 131 9.67 4.72 0.61
C SER A 131 8.78 3.53 0.97
N ILE A 132 9.28 2.62 1.79
CA ILE A 132 8.52 1.50 2.31
C ILE A 132 8.58 1.56 3.82
N TYR A 133 7.41 1.47 4.45
CA TYR A 133 7.26 1.51 5.90
C TYR A 133 6.73 0.17 6.38
N ARG A 134 7.27 -0.31 7.49
CA ARG A 134 6.78 -1.52 8.15
C ARG A 134 5.89 -1.12 9.32
N ASN A 135 4.70 -1.71 9.38
CA ASN A 135 3.78 -1.47 10.48
C ASN A 135 4.28 -2.20 11.73
N LEU A 136 4.49 -1.48 12.80
CA LEU A 136 5.00 -2.04 14.06
C LEU A 136 3.88 -2.39 15.04
N ARG A 137 2.64 -1.94 14.75
CA ARG A 137 1.43 -2.21 15.54
C ARG A 137 1.52 -1.80 16.99
#